data_6bda4c0c46b5c2b4b318e097d4a84611
#
_entry.id   6bda4c0c46b5c2b4b318e097d4a84611
#
_cell.length_a   1.000
_cell.length_b   1.000
_cell.length_c   1.000
_cell.angle_alpha   90.00
_cell.angle_beta   90.00
_cell.angle_gamma   90.00
#
_symmetry.space_group_name_H-M   'P 1'
#
loop_
_entity.id
_entity.type
_entity.pdbx_description
1 polymer ?
#
loop_
_entity_poly.entity_id
_entity_poly.type
_entity_poly.pdbx_seq_one_letter_code
_entity_poly.pdbx_strand_id
1 'polypeptide(L)'
;MIVDSSALLAIILNEEDEPTLASAMVDADILRMSAANWVETAIVVDSYRDPAVKVRFDDLADVLRLRIEAVTVEDAFRSRAAHNDYGRGHHRARLNFGDCFAYALAKRFREPLLFKGNDFSQTDIEPALKD
;
A
#
# COMPACT_ATOMS: atom_id res chain seq x y z
N MET A 1 6.96 -7.56 4.72
CA MET A 1 5.74 -7.38 3.91
C MET A 1 5.56 -5.90 3.58
N ILE A 2 5.18 -5.61 2.36
CA ILE A 2 4.89 -4.24 1.92
C ILE A 2 3.37 -4.03 2.01
N VAL A 3 2.95 -2.86 2.50
CA VAL A 3 1.53 -2.53 2.58
C VAL A 3 1.20 -1.38 1.62
N ASP A 4 0.15 -1.57 0.82
CA ASP A 4 -0.40 -0.52 -0.03
C ASP A 4 -1.37 0.35 0.77
N SER A 5 -1.57 1.60 0.33
CA SER A 5 -2.53 2.51 0.95
C SER A 5 -3.94 1.92 1.04
N SER A 6 -4.36 1.14 0.03
CA SER A 6 -5.68 0.50 0.02
C SER A 6 -5.92 -0.41 1.23
N ALA A 7 -4.89 -1.18 1.63
CA ALA A 7 -5.01 -2.08 2.78
C ALA A 7 -5.07 -1.32 4.10
N LEU A 8 -4.23 -0.32 4.26
CA LEU A 8 -4.19 0.48 5.48
C LEU A 8 -5.49 1.28 5.65
N LEU A 9 -5.99 1.88 4.57
CA LEU A 9 -7.25 2.62 4.59
C LEU A 9 -8.45 1.72 4.92
N ALA A 10 -8.44 0.47 4.45
CA ALA A 10 -9.51 -0.48 4.78
C ALA A 10 -9.66 -0.66 6.29
N ILE A 11 -8.54 -0.71 7.02
CA ILE A 11 -8.56 -0.83 8.47
C ILE A 11 -9.01 0.48 9.12
N ILE A 12 -8.43 1.61 8.69
CA ILE A 12 -8.73 2.93 9.27
C ILE A 12 -10.21 3.27 9.10
N LEU A 13 -10.81 2.91 7.96
CA LEU A 13 -12.20 3.22 7.63
C LEU A 13 -13.18 2.09 7.96
N ASN A 14 -12.73 1.04 8.66
CA ASN A 14 -13.55 -0.11 9.07
C ASN A 14 -14.29 -0.78 7.89
N GLU A 15 -13.57 -1.02 6.80
CA GLU A 15 -14.15 -1.70 5.64
C GLU A 15 -14.36 -3.21 5.92
N GLU A 16 -15.15 -3.88 5.08
CA GLU A 16 -15.60 -5.25 5.27
C GLU A 16 -14.46 -6.27 5.45
N ASP A 17 -13.39 -6.12 4.69
CA ASP A 17 -12.22 -7.03 4.73
C ASP A 17 -11.15 -6.62 5.74
N GLU A 18 -11.43 -5.64 6.61
CA GLU A 18 -10.51 -5.18 7.65
C GLU A 18 -9.94 -6.30 8.51
N PRO A 19 -10.73 -7.25 9.05
CA PRO A 19 -10.17 -8.28 9.93
C PRO A 19 -9.10 -9.14 9.27
N THR A 20 -9.27 -9.49 8.00
CA THR A 20 -8.31 -10.30 7.25
C THR A 20 -7.01 -9.53 7.00
N LEU A 21 -7.14 -8.26 6.61
CA LEU A 21 -6.00 -7.38 6.38
C LEU A 21 -5.23 -7.10 7.66
N ALA A 22 -5.95 -6.83 8.75
CA ALA A 22 -5.34 -6.60 10.06
C ALA A 22 -4.55 -7.80 10.54
N SER A 23 -5.10 -9.01 10.41
CA SER A 23 -4.38 -10.24 10.78
C SER A 23 -3.08 -10.40 10.01
N ALA A 24 -3.09 -10.14 8.71
CA ALA A 24 -1.89 -10.23 7.89
C ALA A 24 -0.81 -9.23 8.34
N MET A 25 -1.21 -8.02 8.72
CA MET A 25 -0.27 -7.00 9.19
C MET A 25 0.33 -7.36 10.55
N VAL A 26 -0.48 -7.88 11.47
CA VAL A 26 -0.02 -8.28 12.80
C VAL A 26 0.95 -9.45 12.71
N ASP A 27 0.72 -10.38 11.79
CA ASP A 27 1.57 -11.56 11.62
C ASP A 27 2.89 -11.26 10.90
N ALA A 28 3.02 -10.10 10.27
CA ALA A 28 4.26 -9.73 9.57
C ALA A 28 5.35 -9.35 10.56
N ASP A 29 6.56 -9.87 10.37
CA ASP A 29 7.72 -9.51 11.19
C ASP A 29 8.09 -8.05 11.00
N ILE A 30 8.11 -7.59 9.76
CA ILE A 30 8.41 -6.22 9.37
C ILE A 30 7.36 -5.75 8.39
N LEU A 31 6.75 -4.60 8.68
CA LEU A 31 5.77 -3.98 7.81
C LEU A 31 6.35 -2.68 7.24
N ARG A 32 6.40 -2.59 5.91
CA ARG A 32 6.98 -1.43 5.21
C ARG A 32 5.93 -0.76 4.33
N MET A 33 6.03 0.54 4.22
CA MET A 33 5.21 1.34 3.31
C MET A 33 6.08 2.37 2.62
N SER A 34 5.87 2.58 1.33
CA SER A 34 6.53 3.68 0.62
C SER A 34 6.12 5.03 1.21
N ALA A 35 7.07 5.94 1.36
CA ALA A 35 6.79 7.30 1.80
C ALA A 35 5.73 7.97 0.92
N ALA A 36 5.70 7.68 -0.37
CA ALA A 36 4.68 8.21 -1.28
C ALA A 36 3.29 7.69 -0.91
N ASN A 37 3.16 6.41 -0.61
CA ASN A 37 1.88 5.82 -0.21
C ASN A 37 1.46 6.27 1.19
N TRP A 38 2.42 6.53 2.08
CA TRP A 38 2.10 7.09 3.38
C TRP A 38 1.46 8.48 3.25
N VAL A 39 2.02 9.34 2.40
CA VAL A 39 1.44 10.66 2.14
C VAL A 39 0.05 10.54 1.50
N GLU A 40 -0.11 9.64 0.53
CA GLU A 40 -1.40 9.37 -0.11
C GLU A 40 -2.45 8.97 0.94
N THR A 41 -2.09 8.05 1.84
CA THR A 41 -2.96 7.63 2.94
C THR A 41 -3.30 8.79 3.86
N ALA A 42 -2.30 9.58 4.25
CA ALA A 42 -2.48 10.73 5.13
C ALA A 42 -3.43 11.78 4.52
N ILE A 43 -3.30 12.04 3.23
CA ILE A 43 -4.18 12.99 2.53
C ILE A 43 -5.63 12.51 2.56
N VAL A 44 -5.86 11.22 2.31
CA VAL A 44 -7.21 10.64 2.37
C VAL A 44 -7.78 10.74 3.79
N VAL A 45 -6.99 10.37 4.80
CA VAL A 45 -7.39 10.45 6.22
C VAL A 45 -7.77 11.89 6.57
N ASP A 46 -6.93 12.86 6.20
CA ASP A 46 -7.15 14.27 6.51
C ASP A 46 -8.38 14.82 5.79
N SER A 47 -8.73 14.29 4.63
CA SER A 47 -9.88 14.74 3.85
C SER A 47 -11.22 14.52 4.57
N TYR A 48 -11.29 13.56 5.49
CA TYR A 48 -12.48 13.29 6.27
C TYR A 48 -12.79 14.39 7.29
N ARG A 49 -11.80 15.23 7.64
CA ARG A 49 -11.94 16.29 8.64
C ARG A 49 -12.48 15.80 9.98
N ASP A 50 -12.13 14.58 10.35
CA ASP A 50 -12.57 13.92 11.57
C ASP A 50 -11.35 13.57 12.44
N PRO A 51 -11.20 14.20 13.62
CA PRO A 51 -10.08 13.92 14.51
C PRO A 51 -9.97 12.45 14.92
N ALA A 52 -11.09 11.73 15.02
CA ALA A 52 -11.08 10.30 15.38
C ALA A 52 -10.39 9.45 14.30
N VAL A 53 -10.60 9.78 13.03
CA VAL A 53 -9.94 9.09 11.92
C VAL A 53 -8.44 9.34 11.93
N LYS A 54 -8.02 10.58 12.20
CA LYS A 54 -6.60 10.95 12.31
C LYS A 54 -5.90 10.20 13.44
N VAL A 55 -6.52 10.17 14.62
CA VAL A 55 -5.98 9.45 15.79
C VAL A 55 -5.84 7.96 15.46
N ARG A 56 -6.83 7.37 14.82
CA ARG A 56 -6.82 5.95 14.44
C ARG A 56 -5.67 5.64 13.49
N PHE A 57 -5.40 6.52 12.54
CA PHE A 57 -4.27 6.37 11.62
C PHE A 57 -2.94 6.43 12.36
N ASP A 58 -2.73 7.44 13.22
CA ASP A 58 -1.49 7.62 13.97
C ASP A 58 -1.25 6.44 14.92
N ASP A 59 -2.28 6.00 15.64
CA ASP A 59 -2.18 4.88 16.57
C ASP A 59 -1.87 3.58 15.83
N LEU A 60 -2.49 3.35 14.68
CA LEU A 60 -2.27 2.14 13.89
C LEU A 60 -0.82 2.07 13.41
N ALA A 61 -0.27 3.17 12.91
CA ALA A 61 1.12 3.24 12.45
C ALA A 61 2.09 2.90 13.58
N ASP A 62 1.83 3.42 14.79
CA ASP A 62 2.66 3.14 15.98
C ASP A 62 2.56 1.69 16.42
N VAL A 63 1.34 1.17 16.55
CA VAL A 63 1.09 -0.21 17.01
C VAL A 63 1.73 -1.23 16.06
N LEU A 64 1.63 -1.00 14.76
CA LEU A 64 2.19 -1.88 13.72
C LEU A 64 3.69 -1.69 13.54
N ARG A 65 4.29 -0.68 14.16
CA ARG A 65 5.69 -0.31 13.96
C ARG A 65 6.01 -0.16 12.47
N LEU A 66 5.13 0.53 11.77
CA LEU A 66 5.23 0.73 10.32
C LEU A 66 6.53 1.43 9.97
N ARG A 67 7.31 0.83 9.07
CA ARG A 67 8.52 1.44 8.54
C ARG A 67 8.18 2.19 7.26
N ILE A 68 8.37 3.50 7.29
CA ILE A 68 8.18 4.34 6.11
C ILE A 68 9.51 4.36 5.36
N GLU A 69 9.51 3.81 4.15
CA GLU A 69 10.71 3.70 3.33
C GLU A 69 10.77 4.85 2.33
N ALA A 70 11.94 5.48 2.23
CA ALA A 70 12.15 6.57 1.29
C ALA A 70 11.94 6.11 -0.16
N VAL A 71 11.43 7.01 -1.00
CA VAL A 71 11.39 6.78 -2.45
C VAL A 71 12.79 7.12 -2.98
N THR A 72 13.51 6.09 -3.43
CA THR A 72 14.84 6.26 -4.02
C THR A 72 14.72 6.62 -5.50
N VAL A 73 15.84 7.05 -6.09
CA VAL A 73 15.89 7.31 -7.54
C VAL A 73 15.56 6.03 -8.31
N GLU A 74 16.06 4.88 -7.85
CA GLU A 74 15.76 3.59 -8.49
C GLU A 74 14.29 3.24 -8.36
N ASP A 75 13.66 3.55 -7.22
CA ASP A 75 12.22 3.36 -7.06
C ASP A 75 11.43 4.22 -8.06
N ALA A 76 11.88 5.44 -8.31
CA ALA A 76 11.25 6.30 -9.29
C ALA A 76 11.33 5.70 -10.71
N PHE A 77 12.48 5.15 -11.07
CA PHE A 77 12.66 4.49 -12.37
C PHE A 77 11.78 3.23 -12.47
N ARG A 78 11.72 2.41 -11.40
CA ARG A 78 10.85 1.24 -11.35
C ARG A 78 9.38 1.61 -11.42
N SER A 79 8.99 2.67 -10.74
CA SER A 79 7.60 3.14 -10.76
C SER A 79 7.18 3.57 -12.17
N ARG A 80 8.05 4.28 -12.87
CA ARG A 80 7.80 4.64 -14.28
C ARG A 80 7.67 3.41 -15.16
N ALA A 81 8.56 2.43 -14.98
CA ALA A 81 8.51 1.18 -15.74
C ALA A 81 7.22 0.40 -15.42
N ALA A 82 6.82 0.37 -14.16
CA ALA A 82 5.56 -0.28 -13.75
C ALA A 82 4.36 0.36 -14.44
N HIS A 83 4.32 1.68 -14.55
CA HIS A 83 3.25 2.37 -15.24
C HIS A 83 3.26 2.08 -16.74
N ASN A 84 4.44 2.01 -17.36
CA ASN A 84 4.55 1.62 -18.77
C ASN A 84 4.02 0.21 -19.02
N ASP A 85 4.25 -0.71 -18.09
CA ASP A 85 3.87 -2.11 -18.23
C ASP A 85 2.42 -2.39 -17.83
N TYR A 86 1.94 -1.74 -16.76
CA TYR A 86 0.66 -2.09 -16.13
C TYR A 86 -0.27 -0.90 -15.90
N GLY A 87 0.07 0.27 -16.40
CA GLY A 87 -0.58 1.51 -16.03
C GLY A 87 -1.99 1.70 -16.58
N ARG A 88 -2.70 2.60 -15.89
CA ARG A 88 -4.04 3.05 -16.28
C ARG A 88 -3.99 3.66 -17.68
N GLY A 89 -4.95 3.27 -18.52
CA GLY A 89 -5.09 3.76 -19.89
C GLY A 89 -4.53 2.83 -20.95
N HIS A 90 -3.71 1.82 -20.59
CA HIS A 90 -3.12 0.90 -21.56
C HIS A 90 -2.95 -0.54 -21.07
N HIS A 91 -3.25 -0.82 -19.81
CA HIS A 91 -3.22 -2.20 -19.29
C HIS A 91 -4.41 -2.45 -18.37
N ARG A 92 -4.88 -3.70 -18.34
CA ARG A 92 -6.04 -4.10 -17.53
C ARG A 92 -5.81 -3.98 -16.01
N ALA A 93 -4.56 -4.02 -15.55
CA ALA A 93 -4.22 -3.80 -14.15
C ALA A 93 -4.54 -2.37 -13.72
N ARG A 94 -4.45 -1.42 -14.64
CA ARG A 94 -4.85 -0.03 -14.42
C ARG A 94 -4.14 0.62 -13.23
N LEU A 95 -2.86 0.32 -13.05
CA LEU A 95 -2.10 0.92 -11.96
C LEU A 95 -2.12 2.44 -12.09
N ASN A 96 -2.49 3.11 -11.00
CA ASN A 96 -2.43 4.55 -10.92
C ASN A 96 -1.05 5.00 -10.39
N PHE A 97 -0.88 6.30 -10.21
CA PHE A 97 0.37 6.89 -9.74
C PHE A 97 0.83 6.26 -8.41
N GLY A 98 -0.05 6.20 -7.41
CA GLY A 98 0.27 5.65 -6.09
C GLY A 98 0.62 4.17 -6.13
N ASP A 99 -0.12 3.39 -6.91
CA ASP A 99 0.10 1.94 -7.04
C ASP A 99 1.52 1.63 -7.51
N CYS A 100 2.08 2.46 -8.38
CA CYS A 100 3.43 2.25 -8.93
C CYS A 100 4.50 2.30 -7.85
N PHE A 101 4.34 3.13 -6.81
CA PHE A 101 5.30 3.21 -5.71
C PHE A 101 5.24 1.98 -4.80
N ALA A 102 4.06 1.45 -4.54
CA ALA A 102 3.90 0.20 -3.79
C ALA A 102 4.53 -0.96 -4.57
N TYR A 103 4.29 -1.03 -5.86
CA TYR A 103 4.91 -2.01 -6.75
C TYR A 103 6.44 -1.93 -6.69
N ALA A 104 7.00 -0.73 -6.85
CA ALA A 104 8.45 -0.52 -6.85
C ALA A 104 9.08 -0.96 -5.52
N LEU A 105 8.44 -0.64 -4.40
CA LEU A 105 8.95 -1.01 -3.08
C LEU A 105 8.94 -2.53 -2.89
N ALA A 106 7.86 -3.20 -3.28
CA ALA A 106 7.75 -4.65 -3.21
C ALA A 106 8.85 -5.32 -4.03
N LYS A 107 9.15 -4.81 -5.21
CA LYS A 107 10.24 -5.31 -6.05
C LYS A 107 11.62 -5.10 -5.42
N ARG A 108 11.86 -3.92 -4.86
CA ARG A 108 13.14 -3.59 -4.23
C ARG A 108 13.45 -4.53 -3.06
N PHE A 109 12.48 -4.75 -2.18
CA PHE A 109 12.67 -5.60 -1.01
C PHE A 109 12.40 -7.08 -1.28
N ARG A 110 11.87 -7.42 -2.45
CA ARG A 110 11.47 -8.81 -2.81
C ARG A 110 10.53 -9.39 -1.77
N GLU A 111 9.58 -8.58 -1.34
CA GLU A 111 8.57 -8.95 -0.36
C GLU A 111 7.18 -8.93 -0.98
N PRO A 112 6.25 -9.73 -0.44
CA PRO A 112 4.87 -9.70 -0.92
C PRO A 112 4.19 -8.37 -0.57
N LEU A 113 3.16 -8.04 -1.35
CA LEU A 113 2.39 -6.81 -1.20
C LEU A 113 1.00 -7.12 -0.66
N LEU A 114 0.63 -6.42 0.42
CA LEU A 114 -0.72 -6.46 0.97
C LEU A 114 -1.54 -5.32 0.38
N PHE A 115 -2.64 -5.65 -0.28
CA PHE A 115 -3.50 -4.70 -0.95
C PHE A 115 -4.96 -5.15 -0.90
N LYS A 116 -5.86 -4.19 -1.07
CA LYS A 116 -7.28 -4.43 -1.29
C LYS A 116 -7.61 -4.16 -2.75
N GLY A 117 -8.46 -4.99 -3.36
CA GLY A 117 -8.86 -4.83 -4.75
C GLY A 117 -8.11 -5.74 -5.70
N ASN A 118 -8.26 -5.49 -7.00
CA ASN A 118 -7.76 -6.38 -8.05
C ASN A 118 -6.63 -5.79 -8.90
N ASP A 119 -6.21 -4.55 -8.65
CA ASP A 119 -5.25 -3.87 -9.52
C ASP A 119 -3.92 -4.62 -9.61
N PHE A 120 -3.37 -5.01 -8.48
CA PHE A 120 -2.08 -5.72 -8.44
C PHE A 120 -2.17 -7.18 -8.85
N SER A 121 -3.36 -7.80 -8.79
CA SER A 121 -3.53 -9.22 -9.15
C SER A 121 -3.32 -9.47 -10.65
N GLN A 122 -3.34 -8.41 -11.46
CA GLN A 122 -3.08 -8.48 -12.90
C GLN A 122 -1.61 -8.20 -13.25
N THR A 123 -0.76 -8.09 -12.24
CA THR A 123 0.69 -7.83 -12.40
C THR A 123 1.51 -9.03 -11.94
N ASP A 124 2.83 -8.90 -11.98
CA ASP A 124 3.76 -9.93 -11.51
C ASP A 124 4.11 -9.81 -10.02
N ILE A 125 3.41 -8.94 -9.30
CA ILE A 125 3.59 -8.80 -7.84
C ILE A 125 3.10 -10.06 -7.13
N GLU A 126 3.85 -10.50 -6.12
CA GLU A 126 3.40 -11.55 -5.22
C GLU A 126 2.39 -10.97 -4.21
N PRO A 127 1.13 -11.42 -4.20
CA PRO A 127 0.18 -10.96 -3.20
C PRO A 127 0.48 -11.56 -1.83
N ALA A 128 0.34 -10.76 -0.78
CA ALA A 128 0.51 -11.23 0.60
C ALA A 128 -0.65 -12.15 1.02
N LEU A 129 -1.84 -11.90 0.52
CA LEU A 129 -3.01 -12.76 0.72
C LEU A 129 -3.33 -13.47 -0.59
N LYS A 130 -3.37 -14.80 -0.53
CA LYS A 130 -3.71 -15.64 -1.69
C LYS A 130 -5.11 -16.21 -1.49
N ASP A 131 -5.86 -16.18 -2.56
CA ASP A 131 -7.22 -16.76 -2.57
C ASP A 131 -7.20 -18.29 -2.48
#